data_8afcc33bbd5f40ecfe6ebe485b6be5c8
#
_entry.id   8afcc33bbd5f40ecfe6ebe485b6be5c8
#
_cell.length_a   1.000
_cell.length_b   1.000
_cell.length_c   1.000
_cell.angle_alpha   90.00
_cell.angle_beta   90.00
_cell.angle_gamma   90.00
#
_symmetry.space_group_name_H-M   'P 1'
#
loop_
_entity.id
_entity.type
_entity.pdbx_description
1 polymer ?
#
loop_
_entity_poly.entity_id
_entity_poly.type
_entity_poly.pdbx_seq_one_letter_code
_entity_poly.pdbx_strand_id
1 'polypeptide(L)'
;MNPIDLAIREKRRLRFIYHGVARLAEPQCHGIGHRGTELLRVHQLEGGVQAEPLFDVSKISGLQLLDERFEKPGPNYKRDDSAMRKIFAQL
;
A
#
# COMPACT_ATOMS: atom_id res chain seq x y z
N MET A 1 -0.10 14.96 -7.61
CA MET A 1 -0.58 13.57 -7.47
C MET A 1 -0.20 13.05 -6.09
N ASN A 2 -1.08 12.31 -5.46
CA ASN A 2 -0.79 11.67 -4.18
C ASN A 2 0.41 10.72 -4.32
N PRO A 3 1.40 10.79 -3.42
CA PRO A 3 2.59 9.92 -3.52
C PRO A 3 2.27 8.42 -3.52
N ILE A 4 1.22 8.00 -2.83
CA ILE A 4 0.81 6.60 -2.83
C ILE A 4 0.31 6.19 -4.23
N ASP A 5 -0.52 7.02 -4.84
CA ASP A 5 -1.05 6.73 -6.17
C ASP A 5 0.06 6.73 -7.22
N LEU A 6 1.01 7.64 -7.09
CA LEU A 6 2.19 7.67 -7.95
C LEU A 6 3.00 6.39 -7.82
N ALA A 7 3.21 5.93 -6.58
CA ALA A 7 3.95 4.70 -6.32
C ALA A 7 3.27 3.49 -6.97
N ILE A 8 1.94 3.41 -6.91
CA ILE A 8 1.19 2.33 -7.56
C ILE A 8 1.34 2.40 -9.08
N ARG A 9 1.17 3.59 -9.66
CA ARG A 9 1.28 3.77 -11.11
C ARG A 9 2.64 3.40 -11.65
N GLU A 10 3.69 3.79 -10.93
CA GLU A 10 5.06 3.58 -11.38
C GLU A 10 5.67 2.29 -10.84
N LYS A 11 4.91 1.52 -10.08
CA LYS A 11 5.38 0.29 -9.41
C LYS A 11 6.65 0.56 -8.61
N ARG A 12 6.60 1.58 -7.76
CA ARG A 12 7.71 1.98 -6.90
C ARG A 12 7.43 1.55 -5.46
N ARG A 13 8.48 1.11 -4.79
CA ARG A 13 8.39 0.70 -3.40
C ARG A 13 8.23 1.89 -2.47
N LEU A 14 7.60 1.65 -1.32
CA LEU A 14 7.41 2.64 -0.27
C LEU A 14 8.10 2.19 1.00
N ARG A 15 8.65 3.17 1.74
CA ARG A 15 9.07 2.99 3.12
C ARG A 15 8.23 3.88 4.01
N PHE A 16 7.83 3.38 5.16
CA PHE A 16 7.06 4.16 6.13
C PHE A 16 7.12 3.51 7.50
N ILE A 17 6.59 4.21 8.51
CA ILE A 17 6.47 3.72 9.88
C ILE A 17 4.99 3.51 10.18
N TYR A 18 4.67 2.37 10.78
CA TYR A 18 3.31 2.02 11.17
C TYR A 18 3.36 1.29 12.50
N HIS A 19 2.63 1.80 13.52
CA HIS A 19 2.69 1.29 14.89
C HIS A 19 4.13 1.18 15.40
N GLY A 20 4.96 2.20 15.10
CA GLY A 20 6.35 2.27 15.56
C GLY A 20 7.31 1.34 14.84
N VAL A 21 6.88 0.62 13.81
CA VAL A 21 7.71 -0.34 13.09
C VAL A 21 7.94 0.14 11.66
N ALA A 22 9.22 0.14 11.23
CA ALA A 22 9.57 0.47 9.86
C ALA A 22 9.10 -0.61 8.89
N ARG A 23 8.48 -0.20 7.79
CA ARG A 23 7.93 -1.10 6.77
C ARG A 23 8.57 -0.82 5.42
N LEU A 24 8.81 -1.88 4.66
CA LEU A 24 9.16 -1.80 3.24
C LEU A 24 8.06 -2.52 2.47
N ALA A 25 7.45 -1.85 1.52
CA ALA A 25 6.21 -2.34 0.91
C ALA A 25 6.11 -2.02 -0.57
N GLU A 26 5.41 -2.89 -1.29
CA GLU A 26 5.04 -2.69 -2.69
C GLU A 26 3.54 -2.39 -2.72
N PRO A 27 3.14 -1.13 -2.99
CA PRO A 27 1.73 -0.74 -2.92
C PRO A 27 0.92 -1.38 -4.03
N GLN A 28 -0.28 -1.86 -3.71
CA GLN A 28 -1.12 -2.59 -4.66
C GLN A 28 -2.48 -1.93 -4.91
N CYS A 29 -3.11 -1.41 -3.87
CA CYS A 29 -4.43 -0.80 -3.98
C CYS A 29 -4.61 0.27 -2.92
N HIS A 30 -5.01 1.47 -3.34
CA HIS A 30 -5.26 2.61 -2.46
C HIS A 30 -6.69 3.09 -2.66
N GLY A 31 -7.41 3.27 -1.59
CA GLY A 31 -8.80 3.71 -1.69
C GLY A 31 -9.44 3.95 -0.34
N ILE A 32 -10.77 3.90 -0.34
CA ILE A 32 -11.61 4.10 0.86
C ILE A 32 -12.33 2.80 1.16
N GLY A 33 -12.21 2.35 2.40
CA GLY A 33 -12.90 1.16 2.87
C GLY A 33 -14.38 1.39 3.11
N HIS A 34 -15.09 0.31 3.46
CA HIS A 34 -16.56 0.34 3.64
C HIS A 34 -17.00 1.21 4.82
N ARG A 35 -16.10 1.53 5.75
CA ARG A 35 -16.38 2.41 6.89
C ARG A 35 -15.86 3.83 6.71
N GLY A 36 -15.40 4.16 5.50
CA GLY A 36 -14.89 5.50 5.19
C GLY A 36 -13.42 5.72 5.56
N THR A 37 -12.70 4.69 6.00
CA THR A 37 -11.27 4.78 6.32
C THR A 37 -10.44 4.72 5.04
N GLU A 38 -9.46 5.60 4.93
CA GLU A 38 -8.51 5.54 3.81
C GLU A 38 -7.54 4.38 4.03
N LEU A 39 -7.47 3.47 3.07
CA LEU A 39 -6.76 2.20 3.20
C LEU A 39 -5.73 2.00 2.08
N LEU A 40 -4.65 1.30 2.43
CA LEU A 40 -3.61 0.90 1.49
C LEU A 40 -3.30 -0.59 1.66
N ARG A 41 -3.54 -1.35 0.59
CA ARG A 41 -3.11 -2.75 0.51
C ARG A 41 -1.74 -2.80 -0.12
N VAL A 42 -0.82 -3.54 0.49
CA VAL A 42 0.55 -3.69 0.00
C VAL A 42 0.97 -5.15 -0.03
N HIS A 43 2.02 -5.44 -0.79
CA HIS A 43 2.85 -6.64 -0.57
C HIS A 43 3.99 -6.21 0.34
N GLN A 44 4.03 -6.76 1.56
CA GLN A 44 4.98 -6.34 2.58
C GLN A 44 6.27 -7.15 2.49
N LEU A 45 7.39 -6.44 2.35
CA LEU A 45 8.71 -7.06 2.26
C LEU A 45 9.42 -7.09 3.61
N GLU A 46 9.25 -6.04 4.43
CA GLU A 46 9.86 -5.93 5.76
C GLU A 46 8.91 -5.25 6.73
N GLY A 47 8.98 -5.63 7.99
CA GLY A 47 8.32 -4.93 9.08
C GLY A 47 7.16 -5.67 9.73
N GLY A 48 6.76 -6.82 9.21
CA GLY A 48 5.69 -7.61 9.79
C GLY A 48 5.57 -8.98 9.17
N VAL A 49 4.74 -9.83 9.77
CA VAL A 49 4.59 -11.23 9.36
C VAL A 49 3.54 -11.44 8.27
N GLN A 50 2.61 -10.49 8.10
CA GLN A 50 1.59 -10.60 7.06
C GLN A 50 2.19 -10.29 5.69
N ALA A 51 1.88 -11.11 4.71
CA ALA A 51 2.42 -10.92 3.36
C ALA A 51 1.77 -9.74 2.65
N GLU A 52 0.45 -9.59 2.78
CA GLU A 52 -0.29 -8.53 2.08
C GLU A 52 -1.27 -7.83 3.02
N PRO A 53 -0.74 -7.07 4.00
CA PRO A 53 -1.57 -6.38 4.97
C PRO A 53 -2.32 -5.19 4.39
N LEU A 54 -3.34 -4.76 5.13
CA LEU A 54 -4.13 -3.57 4.85
C LEU A 54 -3.79 -2.53 5.91
N PHE A 55 -3.31 -1.37 5.47
CA PHE A 55 -2.93 -0.29 6.39
C PHE A 55 -3.95 0.84 6.38
N ASP A 56 -4.20 1.41 7.56
CA ASP A 56 -4.94 2.67 7.72
C ASP A 56 -3.97 3.81 7.39
N VAL A 57 -4.21 4.51 6.30
CA VAL A 57 -3.29 5.56 5.81
C VAL A 57 -3.12 6.68 6.83
N SER A 58 -4.14 6.97 7.64
CA SER A 58 -4.05 8.01 8.67
C SER A 58 -3.02 7.70 9.77
N LYS A 59 -2.62 6.43 9.89
CA LYS A 59 -1.64 5.97 10.89
C LYS A 59 -0.25 5.76 10.31
N ILE A 60 -0.08 6.03 9.03
CA ILE A 60 1.23 5.97 8.37
C ILE A 60 2.00 7.26 8.66
N SER A 61 3.27 7.14 9.02
CA SER A 61 4.17 8.29 9.18
C SER A 61 5.48 8.04 8.45
N GLY A 62 6.23 9.11 8.15
CA GLY A 62 7.52 9.02 7.50
C GLY A 62 7.48 8.37 6.12
N LEU A 63 6.42 8.61 5.36
CA LEU A 63 6.26 8.02 4.03
C LEU A 63 7.37 8.48 3.09
N GLN A 64 8.06 7.52 2.48
CA GLN A 64 9.10 7.77 1.49
C GLN A 64 8.80 6.98 0.23
N LEU A 65 8.74 7.68 -0.90
CA LEU A 65 8.63 7.07 -2.22
C LEU A 65 10.03 6.73 -2.71
N LEU A 66 10.31 5.44 -2.87
CA LEU A 66 11.64 4.97 -3.27
C LEU A 66 11.76 4.92 -4.79
N ASP A 67 13.00 4.94 -5.28
CA ASP A 67 13.29 4.74 -6.70
C ASP A 67 13.23 3.26 -7.11
N GLU A 68 13.38 2.37 -6.14
CA GLU A 68 13.27 0.93 -6.39
C GLU A 68 11.90 0.56 -6.94
N ARG A 69 11.89 -0.24 -8.01
CA ARG A 69 10.66 -0.69 -8.66
C ARG A 69 10.43 -2.17 -8.47
N PHE A 70 9.17 -2.57 -8.61
CA PHE A 70 8.79 -3.98 -8.64
C PHE A 70 8.08 -4.26 -9.98
N GLU A 71 7.99 -5.53 -10.37
CA GLU A 71 7.48 -5.89 -11.70
C GLU A 71 6.04 -6.38 -11.67
N LYS A 72 5.65 -7.06 -10.60
CA LYS A 72 4.34 -7.72 -10.50
C LYS A 72 3.77 -7.61 -9.10
N PRO A 73 2.45 -7.78 -8.95
CA PRO A 73 1.81 -7.79 -7.63
C PRO A 73 2.27 -8.97 -6.78
N GLY A 74 2.00 -8.89 -5.48
CA GLY A 74 2.19 -10.00 -4.56
C GLY A 74 1.31 -11.20 -4.93
N PRO A 75 1.62 -12.37 -4.36
CA PRO A 75 1.01 -13.64 -4.81
C PRO A 75 -0.50 -13.75 -4.56
N ASN A 76 -1.04 -12.97 -3.63
CA ASN A 76 -2.47 -13.01 -3.30
C ASN A 76 -3.23 -11.79 -3.81
N TYR A 77 -2.62 -10.98 -4.64
CA TYR A 77 -3.25 -9.78 -5.18
C TYR A 77 -4.52 -10.13 -5.96
N LYS A 78 -5.57 -9.38 -5.70
CA LYS A 78 -6.81 -9.41 -6.48
C LYS A 78 -7.17 -8.00 -6.88
N ARG A 79 -7.39 -7.80 -8.17
CA ARG A 79 -7.89 -6.52 -8.67
C ARG A 79 -9.27 -6.27 -8.08
N ASP A 80 -9.60 -4.99 -7.86
CA ASP A 80 -10.86 -4.57 -7.22
C ASP A 80 -10.98 -5.14 -5.80
N ASP A 81 -9.97 -4.86 -4.99
CA ASP A 81 -9.87 -5.33 -3.60
C ASP A 81 -11.19 -5.17 -2.86
N SER A 82 -11.73 -6.27 -2.34
CA SER A 82 -13.04 -6.29 -1.67
C SER A 82 -13.08 -5.48 -0.38
N ALA A 83 -11.93 -5.11 0.18
CA ALA A 83 -11.87 -4.23 1.35
C ALA A 83 -12.21 -2.78 0.99
N MET A 84 -12.21 -2.42 -0.30
CA MET A 84 -12.41 -1.05 -0.77
C MET A 84 -13.83 -0.83 -1.27
N ARG A 85 -14.44 0.25 -0.79
CA ARG A 85 -15.69 0.78 -1.34
C ARG A 85 -15.41 1.64 -2.57
N LYS A 86 -14.29 2.36 -2.56
CA LYS A 86 -13.84 3.22 -3.64
C LYS A 86 -12.35 3.04 -3.82
N ILE A 87 -11.90 2.90 -5.07
CA ILE A 87 -10.48 2.72 -5.39
C ILE A 87 -9.97 3.96 -6.10
N PHE A 88 -8.88 4.55 -5.57
CA PHE A 88 -8.20 5.68 -6.19
C PHE A 88 -7.15 5.23 -7.20
N ALA A 89 -6.40 4.18 -6.86
CA ALA A 89 -5.39 3.60 -7.72
C ALA A 89 -5.17 2.13 -7.37
N GLN A 90 -4.85 1.32 -8.37
CA GLN A 90 -4.53 -0.10 -8.17
C GLN A 90 -3.65 -0.60 -9.32
N LEU A 91 -2.95 -1.68 -9.06
CA LEU A 91 -2.15 -2.37 -10.07
C LEU A 91 -3.01 -2.97 -11.17
#